data_fc31fa6b86c86cf5cfd510ed334c2eb9
#
_entry.id   fc31fa6b86c86cf5cfd510ed334c2eb9
#
_cell.length_a   1.000
_cell.length_b   1.000
_cell.length_c   1.000
_cell.angle_alpha   90.00
_cell.angle_beta   90.00
_cell.angle_gamma   90.00
#
_symmetry.space_group_name_H-M   'P 1'
#
loop_
_entity.id
_entity.type
_entity.pdbx_description
1 polymer ?
#
loop_
_entity_poly.entity_id
_entity_poly.type
_entity_poly.pdbx_seq_one_letter_code
_entity_poly.pdbx_strand_id
1 'polypeptide(L)'
;RPETKVIAVNFPNNPTGTIADRAIFRGLVELCAERGIHLFSDEVYRGLETDGAKRLPQAADLFDKGISLNVMSKAYGLPGLRIGWIACRDHALLARMEKMKHYLSICNARPSEVLAGIAIKARETIFARNRALCAENIGKIGAFFADYPDLYEWVAPDGGCVAFTRYLGKDGVEEHCRRLVEEKGVLLLPSSLFVSDLLPVPADRFRVGVGRRNIDAGLEAWREFLA
;
A
#
# COMPACT_ATOMS: atom_id res chain seq x y z
N ARG A 1 14.09 8.84 -19.69
CA ARG A 1 15.04 9.89 -20.06
C ARG A 1 16.46 9.40 -19.78
N PRO A 2 17.49 9.88 -20.52
CA PRO A 2 18.89 9.45 -20.29
C PRO A 2 19.39 9.71 -18.87
N GLU A 3 18.87 10.71 -18.18
CA GLU A 3 19.26 11.12 -16.82
C GLU A 3 18.58 10.28 -15.73
N THR A 4 17.64 9.40 -16.08
CA THR A 4 16.91 8.59 -15.11
C THR A 4 17.87 7.67 -14.37
N LYS A 5 17.91 7.77 -13.03
CA LYS A 5 18.79 6.97 -12.16
C LYS A 5 18.03 5.96 -11.33
N VAL A 6 16.76 6.25 -11.05
CA VAL A 6 15.89 5.42 -10.21
C VAL A 6 14.49 5.38 -10.81
N ILE A 7 13.89 4.21 -10.83
CA ILE A 7 12.44 4.03 -11.00
C ILE A 7 11.90 3.53 -9.67
N ALA A 8 10.88 4.20 -9.15
CA ALA A 8 10.22 3.79 -7.92
C ALA A 8 8.83 3.22 -8.23
N VAL A 9 8.53 2.07 -7.64
CA VAL A 9 7.21 1.41 -7.76
C VAL A 9 6.73 0.98 -6.38
N ASN A 10 5.40 0.85 -6.22
CA ASN A 10 4.80 0.33 -5.00
C ASN A 10 3.75 -0.72 -5.36
N PHE A 11 3.97 -1.98 -4.98
CA PHE A 11 3.04 -3.10 -5.21
C PHE A 11 2.98 -4.05 -4.02
N PRO A 12 1.75 -4.40 -3.52
CA PRO A 12 0.46 -3.81 -3.87
C PRO A 12 0.46 -2.29 -3.71
N ASN A 13 -0.26 -1.58 -4.59
CA ASN A 13 -0.16 -0.12 -4.71
C ASN A 13 -1.04 0.60 -3.66
N ASN A 14 -0.57 1.70 -3.13
CA ASN A 14 -1.37 2.69 -2.43
C ASN A 14 -1.56 3.92 -3.35
N PRO A 15 -2.79 4.31 -3.73
CA PRO A 15 -4.06 3.99 -3.07
C PRO A 15 -4.88 2.84 -3.66
N THR A 16 -4.52 2.29 -4.82
CA THR A 16 -5.41 1.46 -5.66
C THR A 16 -5.57 0.02 -5.18
N GLY A 17 -4.62 -0.51 -4.42
CA GLY A 17 -4.55 -1.92 -4.05
C GLY A 17 -4.18 -2.85 -5.22
N THR A 18 -3.80 -2.30 -6.39
CA THR A 18 -3.45 -3.09 -7.57
C THR A 18 -2.07 -3.71 -7.48
N ILE A 19 -1.87 -4.81 -8.18
CA ILE A 19 -0.58 -5.47 -8.38
C ILE A 19 -0.30 -5.51 -9.87
N ALA A 20 0.90 -5.16 -10.29
CA ALA A 20 1.30 -5.26 -11.69
C ALA A 20 1.31 -6.72 -12.16
N ASP A 21 1.00 -6.94 -13.43
CA ASP A 21 1.23 -8.23 -14.06
C ASP A 21 2.71 -8.64 -13.97
N ARG A 22 2.98 -9.95 -13.76
CA ARG A 22 4.34 -10.48 -13.61
C ARG A 22 5.21 -10.23 -14.85
N ALA A 23 4.62 -10.29 -16.05
CA ALA A 23 5.36 -10.04 -17.28
C ALA A 23 5.73 -8.57 -17.40
N ILE A 24 4.82 -7.65 -17.04
CA ILE A 24 5.08 -6.21 -17.00
C ILE A 24 6.16 -5.90 -15.96
N PHE A 25 6.08 -6.47 -14.76
CA PHE A 25 7.09 -6.26 -13.72
C PHE A 25 8.46 -6.79 -14.14
N ARG A 26 8.51 -7.97 -14.80
CA ARG A 26 9.75 -8.53 -15.35
C ARG A 26 10.35 -7.63 -16.43
N GLY A 27 9.54 -7.15 -17.39
CA GLY A 27 9.99 -6.22 -18.41
C GLY A 27 10.55 -4.91 -17.82
N LEU A 28 9.97 -4.43 -16.71
CA LEU A 28 10.51 -3.28 -15.99
C LEU A 28 11.89 -3.58 -15.38
N VAL A 29 12.07 -4.75 -14.80
CA VAL A 29 13.38 -5.20 -14.25
C VAL A 29 14.43 -5.29 -15.37
N GLU A 30 14.07 -5.90 -16.49
CA GLU A 30 14.95 -6.05 -17.67
C GLU A 30 15.37 -4.67 -18.20
N LEU A 31 14.41 -3.73 -18.36
CA LEU A 31 14.69 -2.35 -18.75
C LEU A 31 15.65 -1.66 -17.75
N CYS A 32 15.43 -1.83 -16.46
CA CYS A 32 16.30 -1.26 -15.44
C CYS A 32 17.72 -1.83 -15.52
N ALA A 33 17.84 -3.15 -15.71
CA ALA A 33 19.12 -3.83 -15.85
C ALA A 33 19.90 -3.34 -17.09
N GLU A 34 19.25 -3.31 -18.26
CA GLU A 34 19.84 -2.85 -19.52
C GLU A 34 20.32 -1.38 -19.46
N ARG A 35 19.55 -0.53 -18.78
CA ARG A 35 19.86 0.92 -18.69
C ARG A 35 20.71 1.28 -17.48
N GLY A 36 21.06 0.34 -16.64
CA GLY A 36 21.82 0.59 -15.42
C GLY A 36 21.09 1.46 -14.39
N ILE A 37 19.74 1.40 -14.37
CA ILE A 37 18.83 2.16 -13.49
C ILE A 37 18.56 1.34 -12.24
N HIS A 38 18.47 1.97 -11.06
CA HIS A 38 18.00 1.29 -9.86
C HIS A 38 16.47 1.16 -9.89
N LEU A 39 15.96 -0.03 -9.55
CA LEU A 39 14.53 -0.24 -9.29
C LEU A 39 14.29 -0.22 -7.77
N PHE A 40 13.67 0.83 -7.28
CA PHE A 40 13.22 0.94 -5.89
C PHE A 40 11.78 0.42 -5.79
N SER A 41 11.64 -0.78 -5.22
CA SER A 41 10.35 -1.44 -5.02
C SER A 41 9.91 -1.26 -3.57
N ASP A 42 8.87 -0.45 -3.37
CA ASP A 42 8.18 -0.36 -2.09
C ASP A 42 7.23 -1.56 -1.95
N GLU A 43 7.64 -2.54 -1.14
CA GLU A 43 6.97 -3.81 -0.93
C GLU A 43 6.29 -3.90 0.45
N VAL A 44 5.95 -2.76 1.05
CA VAL A 44 5.41 -2.70 2.42
C VAL A 44 4.11 -3.49 2.62
N TYR A 45 3.35 -3.73 1.55
CA TYR A 45 2.12 -4.54 1.56
C TYR A 45 2.33 -6.00 1.13
N ARG A 46 3.55 -6.39 0.79
CA ARG A 46 3.89 -7.77 0.44
C ARG A 46 3.47 -8.73 1.57
N GLY A 47 2.77 -9.79 1.21
CA GLY A 47 2.16 -10.74 2.14
C GLY A 47 0.68 -10.48 2.40
N LEU A 48 0.11 -9.40 1.84
CA LEU A 48 -1.32 -9.07 1.88
C LEU A 48 -1.98 -9.17 0.50
N GLU A 49 -1.43 -9.94 -0.43
CA GLU A 49 -2.08 -10.27 -1.69
C GLU A 49 -3.34 -11.10 -1.43
N THR A 50 -4.45 -10.75 -2.08
CA THR A 50 -5.72 -11.52 -2.00
C THR A 50 -5.57 -12.88 -2.65
N ASP A 51 -4.79 -12.96 -3.72
CA ASP A 51 -4.33 -14.19 -4.36
C ASP A 51 -2.80 -14.29 -4.26
N GLY A 52 -2.31 -15.30 -3.56
CA GLY A 52 -0.87 -15.54 -3.40
C GLY A 52 -0.13 -15.77 -4.72
N ALA A 53 -0.83 -16.21 -5.78
CA ALA A 53 -0.25 -16.36 -7.11
C ALA A 53 0.13 -15.01 -7.75
N LYS A 54 -0.51 -13.91 -7.35
CA LYS A 54 -0.19 -12.55 -7.82
C LYS A 54 1.04 -11.94 -7.15
N ARG A 55 1.57 -12.55 -6.08
CA ARG A 55 2.74 -12.02 -5.38
C ARG A 55 3.94 -11.89 -6.30
N LEU A 56 4.42 -10.67 -6.48
CA LEU A 56 5.61 -10.39 -7.27
C LEU A 56 6.88 -10.88 -6.55
N PRO A 57 7.94 -11.26 -7.26
CA PRO A 57 9.25 -11.45 -6.63
C PRO A 57 9.78 -10.13 -6.08
N GLN A 58 10.66 -10.18 -5.09
CA GLN A 58 11.31 -8.98 -4.56
C GLN A 58 12.34 -8.43 -5.56
N ALA A 59 12.40 -7.10 -5.71
CA ALA A 59 13.33 -6.48 -6.65
C ALA A 59 14.79 -6.83 -6.33
N ALA A 60 15.15 -6.88 -5.05
CA ALA A 60 16.48 -7.25 -4.57
C ALA A 60 16.91 -8.68 -4.94
N ASP A 61 15.95 -9.59 -5.20
CA ASP A 61 16.25 -10.97 -5.60
C ASP A 61 16.47 -11.11 -7.11
N LEU A 62 16.06 -10.12 -7.91
CA LEU A 62 16.02 -10.23 -9.36
C LEU A 62 17.29 -9.74 -10.06
N PHE A 63 17.91 -8.67 -9.57
CA PHE A 63 19.14 -8.11 -10.18
C PHE A 63 19.88 -7.17 -9.21
N ASP A 64 21.13 -6.84 -9.53
CA ASP A 64 22.05 -6.16 -8.61
C ASP A 64 21.60 -4.76 -8.18
N LYS A 65 20.90 -4.03 -9.06
CA LYS A 65 20.37 -2.69 -8.76
C LYS A 65 18.91 -2.70 -8.28
N GLY A 66 18.37 -3.88 -7.93
CA GLY A 66 17.08 -4.03 -7.26
C GLY A 66 17.18 -3.64 -5.80
N ILE A 67 16.23 -2.81 -5.36
CA ILE A 67 16.10 -2.33 -3.98
C ILE A 67 14.70 -2.66 -3.50
N SER A 68 14.57 -3.45 -2.45
CA SER A 68 13.28 -3.80 -1.83
C SER A 68 13.15 -3.11 -0.48
N LEU A 69 12.08 -2.33 -0.29
CA LEU A 69 11.72 -1.71 0.97
C LEU A 69 10.60 -2.51 1.65
N ASN A 70 10.77 -2.83 2.91
CA ASN A 70 9.74 -3.43 3.76
C ASN A 70 9.68 -2.77 5.13
N VAL A 71 8.52 -2.84 5.79
CA VAL A 71 8.31 -2.25 7.12
C VAL A 71 7.39 -3.11 7.99
N MET A 72 7.53 -2.97 9.30
CA MET A 72 6.62 -3.59 10.28
C MET A 72 5.21 -2.95 10.28
N SER A 73 5.07 -1.74 9.76
CA SER A 73 3.86 -0.91 9.89
C SER A 73 2.66 -1.40 9.09
N LYS A 74 2.87 -2.14 7.99
CA LYS A 74 1.82 -2.49 7.02
C LYS A 74 1.47 -3.97 7.08
N ALA A 75 2.13 -4.82 6.30
CA ALA A 75 1.79 -6.25 6.23
C ALA A 75 1.88 -6.97 7.60
N TYR A 76 2.80 -6.57 8.45
CA TYR A 76 2.91 -7.09 9.81
C TYR A 76 1.90 -6.51 10.79
N GLY A 77 1.29 -5.35 10.51
CA GLY A 77 0.32 -4.70 11.40
C GLY A 77 0.91 -4.18 12.71
N LEU A 78 2.21 -3.83 12.73
CA LEU A 78 2.98 -3.39 13.90
C LEU A 78 3.56 -1.98 13.70
N PRO A 79 2.72 -0.95 13.44
CA PRO A 79 3.20 0.40 13.13
C PRO A 79 3.94 1.06 14.30
N GLY A 80 3.62 0.68 15.54
CA GLY A 80 4.24 1.22 16.75
C GLY A 80 5.71 0.85 16.92
N LEU A 81 6.20 -0.21 16.27
CA LEU A 81 7.61 -0.61 16.37
C LEU A 81 8.56 0.35 15.65
N ARG A 82 8.09 1.12 14.66
CA ARG A 82 8.89 2.07 13.87
C ARG A 82 10.12 1.42 13.22
N ILE A 83 10.00 0.17 12.75
CA ILE A 83 11.05 -0.61 12.11
C ILE A 83 10.71 -0.83 10.63
N GLY A 84 11.71 -0.66 9.80
CA GLY A 84 11.73 -1.02 8.39
C GLY A 84 13.14 -1.41 7.97
N TRP A 85 13.27 -1.99 6.78
CA TRP A 85 14.55 -2.38 6.22
C TRP A 85 14.58 -2.24 4.71
N ILE A 86 15.78 -2.10 4.19
CA ILE A 86 16.08 -2.15 2.77
C ILE A 86 16.92 -3.39 2.52
N ALA A 87 16.54 -4.16 1.49
CA ALA A 87 17.35 -5.23 0.93
C ALA A 87 17.88 -4.80 -0.44
N CYS A 88 19.17 -5.01 -0.70
CA CYS A 88 19.83 -4.68 -1.95
C CYS A 88 21.13 -5.49 -2.05
N ARG A 89 21.55 -5.85 -3.28
CA ARG A 89 22.86 -6.53 -3.52
C ARG A 89 23.99 -5.54 -3.73
N ASP A 90 23.72 -4.28 -4.03
CA ASP A 90 24.71 -3.23 -4.16
C ASP A 90 25.24 -2.81 -2.78
N HIS A 91 26.33 -3.46 -2.34
CA HIS A 91 26.98 -3.18 -1.06
C HIS A 91 27.53 -1.75 -0.96
N ALA A 92 27.96 -1.16 -2.07
CA ALA A 92 28.45 0.23 -2.08
C ALA A 92 27.28 1.20 -1.82
N LEU A 93 26.11 0.95 -2.40
CA LEU A 93 24.89 1.70 -2.13
C LEU A 93 24.45 1.51 -0.67
N LEU A 94 24.44 0.29 -0.15
CA LEU A 94 24.09 0.01 1.25
C LEU A 94 24.99 0.76 2.22
N ALA A 95 26.32 0.77 2.00
CA ALA A 95 27.27 1.51 2.84
C ALA A 95 26.99 3.04 2.83
N ARG A 96 26.56 3.59 1.69
CA ARG A 96 26.16 5.01 1.60
C ARG A 96 24.85 5.27 2.37
N MET A 97 23.88 4.37 2.26
CA MET A 97 22.61 4.45 3.01
C MET A 97 22.85 4.35 4.52
N GLU A 98 23.75 3.45 4.95
CA GLU A 98 24.13 3.31 6.35
C GLU A 98 24.75 4.60 6.91
N LYS A 99 25.67 5.23 6.19
CA LYS A 99 26.23 6.53 6.57
C LYS A 99 25.16 7.60 6.73
N MET A 100 24.18 7.64 5.80
CA MET A 100 23.06 8.55 5.87
C MET A 100 22.17 8.27 7.09
N LYS A 101 21.90 6.98 7.37
CA LYS A 101 21.12 6.56 8.54
C LYS A 101 21.80 6.97 9.85
N HIS A 102 23.11 6.84 9.96
CA HIS A 102 23.88 7.29 11.14
C HIS A 102 23.72 8.79 11.39
N TYR A 103 23.67 9.59 10.32
CA TYR A 103 23.45 11.03 10.44
C TYR A 103 22.00 11.38 10.79
N LEU A 104 20.99 10.67 10.23
CA LEU A 104 19.57 10.98 10.40
C LEU A 104 18.98 10.44 11.70
N SER A 105 19.27 9.19 12.07
CA SER A 105 18.59 8.50 13.18
C SER A 105 19.48 7.56 14.00
N ILE A 106 20.75 7.45 13.67
CA ILE A 106 21.75 6.61 14.32
C ILE A 106 21.35 5.14 14.32
N CYS A 107 20.48 4.72 15.25
CA CYS A 107 20.02 3.34 15.41
C CYS A 107 18.51 3.31 15.72
N ASN A 108 17.94 2.13 15.63
CA ASN A 108 16.56 1.88 16.07
C ASN A 108 16.54 1.60 17.58
N ALA A 109 15.36 1.71 18.21
CA ALA A 109 15.16 1.29 19.57
C ALA A 109 15.33 -0.24 19.71
N ARG A 110 16.22 -0.71 20.59
CA ARG A 110 16.52 -2.13 20.78
C ARG A 110 15.29 -3.00 21.06
N PRO A 111 14.33 -2.60 21.93
CA PRO A 111 13.10 -3.38 22.13
C PRO A 111 12.30 -3.59 20.84
N SER A 112 12.21 -2.54 19.99
CA SER A 112 11.52 -2.62 18.69
C SER A 112 12.21 -3.61 17.74
N GLU A 113 13.53 -3.65 17.71
CA GLU A 113 14.28 -4.61 16.88
C GLU A 113 14.07 -6.05 17.32
N VAL A 114 14.08 -6.31 18.64
CA VAL A 114 13.82 -7.64 19.19
C VAL A 114 12.41 -8.11 18.81
N LEU A 115 11.41 -7.25 19.02
CA LEU A 115 10.02 -7.56 18.65
C LEU A 115 9.82 -7.74 17.14
N ALA A 116 10.50 -6.94 16.32
CA ALA A 116 10.50 -7.10 14.87
C ALA A 116 11.11 -8.46 14.46
N GLY A 117 12.22 -8.86 15.08
CA GLY A 117 12.84 -10.19 14.87
C GLY A 117 11.89 -11.35 15.22
N ILE A 118 11.13 -11.23 16.31
CA ILE A 118 10.08 -12.20 16.69
C ILE A 118 8.98 -12.23 15.63
N ALA A 119 8.50 -11.05 15.20
CA ALA A 119 7.44 -10.93 14.21
C ALA A 119 7.85 -11.52 12.84
N ILE A 120 9.10 -11.32 12.41
CA ILE A 120 9.63 -11.92 11.17
C ILE A 120 9.60 -13.46 11.25
N LYS A 121 9.97 -14.04 12.39
CA LYS A 121 9.90 -15.50 12.59
C LYS A 121 8.46 -16.02 12.56
N ALA A 122 7.49 -15.21 13.03
CA ALA A 122 6.07 -15.54 13.06
C ALA A 122 5.30 -15.01 11.82
N ARG A 123 6.01 -14.58 10.75
CA ARG A 123 5.40 -13.86 9.62
C ARG A 123 4.21 -14.57 8.97
N GLU A 124 4.28 -15.90 8.81
CA GLU A 124 3.20 -16.66 8.14
C GLU A 124 1.89 -16.58 8.93
N THR A 125 1.96 -16.73 10.25
CA THR A 125 0.79 -16.58 11.14
C THR A 125 0.25 -15.15 11.10
N ILE A 126 1.12 -14.14 11.16
CA ILE A 126 0.73 -12.74 11.14
C ILE A 126 0.09 -12.38 9.79
N PHE A 127 0.69 -12.80 8.68
CA PHE A 127 0.16 -12.52 7.34
C PHE A 127 -1.16 -13.24 7.09
N ALA A 128 -1.30 -14.50 7.52
CA ALA A 128 -2.56 -15.24 7.41
C ALA A 128 -3.70 -14.52 8.15
N ARG A 129 -3.46 -14.09 9.41
CA ARG A 129 -4.42 -13.30 10.19
C ARG A 129 -4.81 -11.99 9.49
N ASN A 130 -3.81 -11.24 9.00
CA ASN A 130 -4.05 -9.94 8.41
C ASN A 130 -4.73 -10.05 7.04
N ARG A 131 -4.40 -11.09 6.24
CA ARG A 131 -5.12 -11.39 5.00
C ARG A 131 -6.59 -11.74 5.27
N ALA A 132 -6.85 -12.58 6.27
CA ALA A 132 -8.22 -12.95 6.64
C ALA A 132 -9.05 -11.71 7.03
N LEU A 133 -8.49 -10.81 7.84
CA LEU A 133 -9.12 -9.54 8.18
C LEU A 133 -9.40 -8.67 6.96
N CYS A 134 -8.43 -8.50 6.06
CA CYS A 134 -8.63 -7.72 4.83
C CYS A 134 -9.69 -8.36 3.94
N ALA A 135 -9.68 -9.69 3.75
CA ALA A 135 -10.65 -10.40 2.93
C ALA A 135 -12.08 -10.25 3.46
N GLU A 136 -12.29 -10.39 4.78
CA GLU A 136 -13.57 -10.15 5.43
C GLU A 136 -14.07 -8.72 5.16
N ASN A 137 -13.21 -7.73 5.37
CA ASN A 137 -13.56 -6.32 5.19
C ASN A 137 -13.82 -5.96 3.72
N ILE A 138 -13.06 -6.53 2.77
CA ILE A 138 -13.31 -6.37 1.33
C ILE A 138 -14.71 -6.87 0.98
N GLY A 139 -15.13 -8.02 1.52
CA GLY A 139 -16.48 -8.54 1.34
C GLY A 139 -17.56 -7.61 1.91
N LYS A 140 -17.39 -7.13 3.14
CA LYS A 140 -18.33 -6.20 3.80
C LYS A 140 -18.47 -4.88 3.05
N ILE A 141 -17.34 -4.28 2.66
CA ILE A 141 -17.32 -3.01 1.92
C ILE A 141 -17.90 -3.21 0.51
N GLY A 142 -17.57 -4.34 -0.15
CA GLY A 142 -18.15 -4.66 -1.46
C GLY A 142 -19.66 -4.81 -1.40
N ALA A 143 -20.21 -5.50 -0.39
CA ALA A 143 -21.65 -5.59 -0.16
C ALA A 143 -22.28 -4.22 0.11
N PHE A 144 -21.63 -3.39 0.95
CA PHE A 144 -22.11 -2.03 1.20
C PHE A 144 -22.19 -1.20 -0.09
N PHE A 145 -21.18 -1.22 -0.95
CA PHE A 145 -21.22 -0.46 -2.20
C PHE A 145 -22.22 -1.03 -3.22
N ALA A 146 -22.49 -2.33 -3.16
CA ALA A 146 -23.52 -2.94 -4.00
C ALA A 146 -24.95 -2.48 -3.64
N ASP A 147 -25.18 -2.01 -2.42
CA ASP A 147 -26.43 -1.40 -1.99
C ASP A 147 -26.64 0.02 -2.59
N TYR A 148 -25.56 0.66 -3.09
CA TYR A 148 -25.58 2.03 -3.61
C TYR A 148 -24.87 2.15 -4.99
N PRO A 149 -25.30 1.39 -6.02
CA PRO A 149 -24.61 1.31 -7.33
C PRO A 149 -24.63 2.64 -8.11
N ASP A 150 -25.59 3.52 -7.83
CA ASP A 150 -25.70 4.85 -8.46
C ASP A 150 -24.70 5.87 -7.86
N LEU A 151 -24.10 5.55 -6.71
CA LEU A 151 -23.16 6.43 -6.01
C LEU A 151 -21.72 5.91 -6.05
N TYR A 152 -21.52 4.60 -6.14
CA TYR A 152 -20.18 4.01 -6.02
C TYR A 152 -19.91 2.95 -7.06
N GLU A 153 -18.73 3.03 -7.67
CA GLU A 153 -18.19 1.98 -8.51
C GLU A 153 -17.04 1.31 -7.74
N TRP A 154 -17.29 0.10 -7.25
CA TRP A 154 -16.35 -0.66 -6.45
C TRP A 154 -15.48 -1.57 -7.29
N VAL A 155 -14.16 -1.48 -7.06
CA VAL A 155 -13.19 -2.44 -7.57
C VAL A 155 -12.43 -3.00 -6.38
N ALA A 156 -12.54 -4.31 -6.15
CA ALA A 156 -11.81 -4.97 -5.07
C ALA A 156 -10.30 -4.89 -5.31
N PRO A 157 -9.49 -4.62 -4.27
CA PRO A 157 -8.04 -4.56 -4.41
C PRO A 157 -7.44 -5.95 -4.63
N ASP A 158 -6.35 -6.04 -5.41
CA ASP A 158 -5.54 -7.24 -5.56
C ASP A 158 -4.75 -7.58 -4.31
N GLY A 159 -4.49 -6.58 -3.46
CA GLY A 159 -3.72 -6.74 -2.23
C GLY A 159 -3.57 -5.45 -1.44
N GLY A 160 -2.84 -5.55 -0.34
CA GLY A 160 -2.67 -4.44 0.59
C GLY A 160 -3.83 -4.29 1.56
N CYS A 161 -3.95 -3.11 2.16
CA CYS A 161 -4.98 -2.81 3.15
C CYS A 161 -5.81 -1.56 2.79
N VAL A 162 -5.83 -1.18 1.51
CA VAL A 162 -6.55 -0.02 0.97
C VAL A 162 -7.15 -0.35 -0.39
N ALA A 163 -8.21 0.37 -0.77
CA ALA A 163 -8.81 0.33 -2.09
C ALA A 163 -9.19 1.75 -2.55
N PHE A 164 -9.35 1.95 -3.85
CA PHE A 164 -9.59 3.26 -4.46
C PHE A 164 -10.89 3.24 -5.24
N THR A 165 -11.98 3.56 -4.55
CA THR A 165 -13.35 3.51 -5.04
C THR A 165 -13.70 4.76 -5.81
N ARG A 166 -14.48 4.64 -6.88
CA ARG A 166 -15.02 5.77 -7.61
C ARG A 166 -16.31 6.25 -6.97
N TYR A 167 -16.47 7.57 -6.89
CA TYR A 167 -17.70 8.25 -6.48
C TYR A 167 -18.40 8.84 -7.70
N LEU A 168 -19.70 8.60 -7.82
CA LEU A 168 -20.53 9.00 -8.96
C LEU A 168 -21.50 10.14 -8.61
N GLY A 169 -21.54 10.56 -7.34
CA GLY A 169 -22.43 11.62 -6.87
C GLY A 169 -22.10 12.99 -7.48
N LYS A 170 -23.14 13.80 -7.67
CA LYS A 170 -23.08 15.11 -8.36
C LYS A 170 -22.36 16.19 -7.55
N ASP A 171 -22.29 16.03 -6.24
CA ASP A 171 -21.63 16.95 -5.29
C ASP A 171 -20.11 16.85 -5.33
N GLY A 172 -19.57 15.79 -5.95
CA GLY A 172 -18.15 15.55 -6.11
C GLY A 172 -17.52 14.89 -4.89
N VAL A 173 -16.39 14.19 -5.14
CA VAL A 173 -15.73 13.34 -4.14
C VAL A 173 -15.19 14.13 -2.94
N GLU A 174 -14.71 15.34 -3.14
CA GLU A 174 -14.16 16.19 -2.08
C GLU A 174 -15.26 16.55 -1.07
N GLU A 175 -16.39 17.03 -1.56
CA GLU A 175 -17.51 17.42 -0.72
C GLU A 175 -18.11 16.20 -0.01
N HIS A 176 -18.26 15.08 -0.72
CA HIS A 176 -18.70 13.83 -0.12
C HIS A 176 -17.79 13.39 1.04
N CYS A 177 -16.50 13.35 0.85
CA CYS A 177 -15.53 12.96 1.90
C CYS A 177 -15.53 13.94 3.07
N ARG A 178 -15.61 15.24 2.79
CA ARG A 178 -15.66 16.29 3.80
C ARG A 178 -16.91 16.16 4.68
N ARG A 179 -18.08 16.08 4.07
CA ARG A 179 -19.36 15.94 4.78
C ARG A 179 -19.42 14.65 5.59
N LEU A 180 -18.99 13.54 5.02
CA LEU A 180 -19.01 12.25 5.71
C LEU A 180 -18.15 12.26 6.99
N VAL A 181 -16.99 12.90 6.98
CA VAL A 181 -16.16 13.00 8.19
C VAL A 181 -16.73 14.01 9.19
N GLU A 182 -17.27 15.13 8.75
CA GLU A 182 -17.84 16.16 9.62
C GLU A 182 -19.15 15.71 10.29
N GLU A 183 -20.04 15.05 9.53
CA GLU A 183 -21.37 14.66 10.00
C GLU A 183 -21.37 13.32 10.74
N LYS A 184 -20.51 12.38 10.33
CA LYS A 184 -20.53 10.98 10.83
C LYS A 184 -19.18 10.45 11.34
N GLY A 185 -18.11 11.22 11.25
CA GLY A 185 -16.78 10.81 11.72
C GLY A 185 -16.12 9.72 10.87
N VAL A 186 -16.61 9.43 9.66
CA VAL A 186 -16.02 8.42 8.75
C VAL A 186 -15.03 9.10 7.82
N LEU A 187 -13.75 8.84 8.03
CA LEU A 187 -12.67 9.45 7.25
C LEU A 187 -12.35 8.63 6.00
N LEU A 188 -12.58 9.22 4.85
CA LEU A 188 -12.09 8.78 3.54
C LEU A 188 -11.05 9.77 3.02
N LEU A 189 -10.17 9.34 2.13
CA LEU A 189 -9.14 10.21 1.56
C LEU A 189 -9.43 10.45 0.07
N PRO A 190 -9.88 11.64 -0.32
CA PRO A 190 -10.20 11.95 -1.71
C PRO A 190 -8.97 11.97 -2.60
N SER A 191 -9.20 11.85 -3.92
CA SER A 191 -8.14 11.73 -4.93
C SER A 191 -7.22 12.95 -5.02
N SER A 192 -7.65 14.13 -4.60
CA SER A 192 -6.80 15.33 -4.55
C SER A 192 -5.54 15.15 -3.69
N LEU A 193 -5.57 14.23 -2.70
CA LEU A 193 -4.41 13.90 -1.88
C LEU A 193 -3.37 13.00 -2.59
N PHE A 194 -3.68 12.53 -3.80
CA PHE A 194 -2.84 11.62 -4.60
C PHE A 194 -2.46 12.21 -5.96
N VAL A 195 -2.65 13.52 -6.14
CA VAL A 195 -2.34 14.20 -7.39
C VAL A 195 -0.85 14.16 -7.73
N SER A 196 -0.56 14.27 -9.02
CA SER A 196 0.79 14.38 -9.55
C SER A 196 0.85 15.54 -10.55
N ASP A 197 1.89 16.34 -10.47
CA ASP A 197 2.14 17.42 -11.45
C ASP A 197 2.56 16.88 -12.82
N LEU A 198 2.86 15.57 -12.90
CA LEU A 198 3.37 14.95 -14.13
C LEU A 198 2.27 14.36 -15.00
N LEU A 199 1.23 13.82 -14.38
CA LEU A 199 0.12 13.16 -15.09
C LEU A 199 -1.20 13.44 -14.38
N PRO A 200 -2.31 13.58 -15.12
CA PRO A 200 -3.62 13.72 -14.53
C PRO A 200 -4.00 12.45 -13.74
N VAL A 201 -4.57 12.66 -12.57
CA VAL A 201 -5.13 11.61 -11.70
C VAL A 201 -6.65 11.73 -11.75
N PRO A 202 -7.41 10.62 -11.78
CA PRO A 202 -8.86 10.67 -11.70
C PRO A 202 -9.32 11.47 -10.47
N ALA A 203 -10.18 12.49 -10.70
CA ALA A 203 -10.62 13.40 -9.65
C ALA A 203 -11.90 12.94 -8.93
N ASP A 204 -12.39 11.74 -9.26
CA ASP A 204 -13.68 11.19 -8.82
C ASP A 204 -13.52 9.97 -7.88
N ARG A 205 -12.37 9.83 -7.21
CA ARG A 205 -12.07 8.66 -6.39
C ARG A 205 -11.72 9.03 -4.96
N PHE A 206 -11.93 8.07 -4.07
CA PHE A 206 -11.45 8.16 -2.70
C PHE A 206 -10.81 6.84 -2.24
N ARG A 207 -9.89 6.94 -1.32
CA ARG A 207 -9.27 5.77 -0.69
C ARG A 207 -10.06 5.35 0.54
N VAL A 208 -10.42 4.05 0.59
CA VAL A 208 -11.02 3.40 1.75
C VAL A 208 -10.03 2.38 2.33
N GLY A 209 -9.97 2.27 3.67
CA GLY A 209 -9.12 1.30 4.36
C GLY A 209 -9.83 -0.02 4.59
N VAL A 210 -9.23 -1.14 4.15
CA VAL A 210 -9.76 -2.49 4.37
C VAL A 210 -9.04 -3.27 5.46
N GLY A 211 -7.99 -2.71 6.07
CA GLY A 211 -7.15 -3.38 7.07
C GLY A 211 -7.49 -3.03 8.53
N ARG A 212 -8.67 -2.50 8.83
CA ARG A 212 -9.08 -2.10 10.18
C ARG A 212 -10.02 -3.12 10.79
N ARG A 213 -9.89 -3.33 12.13
CA ARG A 213 -10.91 -4.05 12.89
C ARG A 213 -12.14 -3.18 13.09
N ASN A 214 -13.28 -3.79 13.28
CA ASN A 214 -14.55 -3.13 13.64
C ASN A 214 -14.99 -2.05 12.62
N ILE A 215 -14.93 -2.39 11.32
CA ILE A 215 -15.42 -1.47 10.27
C ILE A 215 -16.95 -1.35 10.28
N ASP A 216 -17.66 -2.28 10.92
CA ASP A 216 -19.13 -2.34 10.90
C ASP A 216 -19.77 -1.04 11.41
N ALA A 217 -19.25 -0.47 12.50
CA ALA A 217 -19.73 0.82 13.02
C ALA A 217 -19.51 1.98 12.03
N GLY A 218 -18.40 1.95 11.28
CA GLY A 218 -18.15 2.95 10.23
C GLY A 218 -19.10 2.79 9.04
N LEU A 219 -19.39 1.56 8.64
CA LEU A 219 -20.36 1.29 7.56
C LEU A 219 -21.79 1.66 7.98
N GLU A 220 -22.16 1.44 9.23
CA GLU A 220 -23.46 1.88 9.76
C GLU A 220 -23.59 3.40 9.76
N ALA A 221 -22.61 4.11 10.32
CA ALA A 221 -22.59 5.57 10.28
C ALA A 221 -22.62 6.12 8.83
N TRP A 222 -21.99 5.39 7.89
CA TRP A 222 -22.06 5.76 6.47
C TRP A 222 -23.45 5.52 5.87
N ARG A 223 -24.15 4.41 6.23
CA ARG A 223 -25.56 4.21 5.84
C ARG A 223 -26.46 5.31 6.34
N GLU A 224 -26.32 5.71 7.60
CA GLU A 224 -27.09 6.82 8.16
C GLU A 224 -26.82 8.17 7.46
N PHE A 225 -25.62 8.37 6.91
CA PHE A 225 -25.30 9.56 6.11
C PHE A 225 -26.01 9.56 4.75
N LEU A 226 -26.22 8.38 4.18
CA LEU A 226 -26.85 8.22 2.85
C LEU A 226 -28.37 8.13 2.90
N ALA A 227 -28.99 7.93 4.10
CA ALA A 227 -30.44 7.87 4.31
C ALA A 227 -31.08 9.27 4.28
#